data_1df9c9767486fc25a836fdcd92f3af63
#
_entry.id   1df9c9767486fc25a836fdcd92f3af63
#
_cell.length_a   1.000
_cell.length_b   1.000
_cell.length_c   1.000
_cell.angle_alpha   90.00
_cell.angle_beta   90.00
_cell.angle_gamma   90.00
#
_symmetry.space_group_name_H-M   'P 1'
#
loop_
_entity.id
_entity.type
_entity.pdbx_description
1 polymer ?
#
loop_
_entity_poly.entity_id
_entity_poly.type
_entity_poly.pdbx_seq_one_letter_code
_entity_poly.pdbx_strand_id
1 'polypeptide(L)'
;QLVDALDGRRPSHVFCRGKLVAEEGRYLGSPYDGGLKFTNTMKLSYLSGPGDFRLKAPASQGETLVIYSKYDGPFNKAFYETLPVEDGYICIRQDPNLAMACVCNRHGLNQRTVVPIRNFGITEGAIATTVSHDCHNLTMIYRDPEDAWIAAETLKRSGGGIAVVLNGKVLASLALPAAGLMSQLSVDSLAPQVEQVEKAVYDLCAGKSSLLKMSTFALAAAGADYDG
;
A
#
# COMPACT_ATOMS: atom_id res chain seq x y z
N GLN A 1 -17.22 -5.56 -27.32
CA GLN A 1 -15.84 -5.89 -27.64
C GLN A 1 -15.80 -7.06 -28.64
N LEU A 2 -14.88 -7.04 -29.56
CA LEU A 2 -14.54 -8.19 -30.39
C LEU A 2 -13.24 -8.78 -29.85
N VAL A 3 -13.24 -10.07 -29.55
CA VAL A 3 -12.11 -10.80 -28.99
C VAL A 3 -11.90 -12.10 -29.78
N ASP A 4 -10.66 -12.49 -29.97
CA ASP A 4 -10.32 -13.76 -30.65
C ASP A 4 -10.45 -14.95 -29.67
N ALA A 5 -10.37 -14.70 -28.35
CA ALA A 5 -10.52 -15.69 -27.30
C ALA A 5 -11.18 -15.07 -26.07
N LEU A 6 -11.89 -15.88 -25.28
CA LEU A 6 -12.52 -15.45 -24.00
C LEU A 6 -11.54 -15.49 -22.82
N ASP A 7 -10.29 -15.12 -23.06
CA ASP A 7 -9.23 -15.10 -22.04
C ASP A 7 -9.04 -13.74 -21.36
N GLY A 8 -9.88 -12.76 -21.71
CA GLY A 8 -9.85 -11.40 -21.17
C GLY A 8 -8.70 -10.53 -21.69
N ARG A 9 -7.92 -11.03 -22.63
CA ARG A 9 -6.77 -10.31 -23.18
C ARG A 9 -7.14 -9.57 -24.47
N ARG A 10 -6.74 -8.32 -24.54
CA ARG A 10 -6.66 -7.46 -25.74
C ARG A 10 -7.77 -7.67 -26.78
N PRO A 11 -8.94 -7.07 -26.61
CA PRO A 11 -9.93 -7.05 -27.67
C PRO A 11 -9.34 -6.41 -28.94
N SER A 12 -9.57 -7.00 -30.09
CA SER A 12 -9.15 -6.43 -31.38
C SER A 12 -9.91 -5.12 -31.65
N HIS A 13 -11.18 -5.05 -31.27
CA HIS A 13 -12.01 -3.85 -31.46
C HIS A 13 -12.90 -3.60 -30.25
N VAL A 14 -13.05 -2.34 -29.86
CA VAL A 14 -13.97 -1.90 -28.82
C VAL A 14 -14.93 -0.87 -29.38
N PHE A 15 -16.23 -1.12 -29.24
CA PHE A 15 -17.30 -0.20 -29.64
C PHE A 15 -17.99 0.37 -28.40
N CYS A 16 -18.25 1.67 -28.43
CA CYS A 16 -19.07 2.37 -27.44
C CYS A 16 -20.18 3.13 -28.14
N ARG A 17 -21.43 2.83 -27.81
CA ARG A 17 -22.62 3.44 -28.45
C ARG A 17 -22.60 3.38 -29.98
N GLY A 18 -22.19 2.24 -30.53
CA GLY A 18 -22.11 2.00 -31.97
C GLY A 18 -20.91 2.63 -32.70
N LYS A 19 -20.03 3.32 -31.98
CA LYS A 19 -18.80 3.90 -32.56
C LYS A 19 -17.59 3.06 -32.16
N LEU A 20 -16.69 2.79 -33.10
CA LEU A 20 -15.40 2.21 -32.81
C LEU A 20 -14.59 3.19 -31.98
N VAL A 21 -14.17 2.80 -30.77
CA VAL A 21 -13.43 3.67 -29.84
C VAL A 21 -12.02 3.18 -29.53
N ALA A 22 -11.73 1.88 -29.82
CA ALA A 22 -10.38 1.36 -29.75
C ALA A 22 -10.20 0.21 -30.74
N GLU A 23 -9.02 0.06 -31.30
CA GLU A 23 -8.60 -0.96 -32.24
C GLU A 23 -7.17 -1.40 -31.92
N GLU A 24 -6.92 -2.70 -31.91
CA GLU A 24 -5.61 -3.31 -31.61
C GLU A 24 -4.90 -2.69 -30.37
N GLY A 25 -5.67 -2.45 -29.32
CA GLY A 25 -5.17 -1.87 -28.08
C GLY A 25 -4.94 -0.35 -28.10
N ARG A 26 -5.23 0.32 -29.22
CA ARG A 26 -5.09 1.77 -29.36
C ARG A 26 -6.45 2.46 -29.19
N TYR A 27 -6.53 3.42 -28.27
CA TYR A 27 -7.71 4.29 -28.15
C TYR A 27 -7.77 5.29 -29.31
N LEU A 28 -8.94 5.38 -29.95
CA LEU A 28 -9.18 6.23 -31.14
C LEU A 28 -9.88 7.55 -30.83
N GLY A 29 -10.28 7.75 -29.56
CA GLY A 29 -10.91 8.99 -29.12
C GLY A 29 -9.92 10.09 -28.79
N SER A 30 -10.43 11.29 -28.53
CA SER A 30 -9.61 12.39 -28.02
C SER A 30 -9.19 12.08 -26.60
N PRO A 31 -7.94 12.38 -26.21
CA PRO A 31 -7.52 12.31 -24.81
C PRO A 31 -8.43 13.20 -23.96
N TYR A 32 -8.84 12.70 -22.82
CA TYR A 32 -9.55 13.53 -21.85
C TYR A 32 -8.53 14.48 -21.20
N ASP A 33 -8.64 15.76 -21.51
CA ASP A 33 -7.95 16.83 -20.78
C ASP A 33 -8.98 17.52 -19.88
N GLY A 34 -9.12 16.98 -18.67
CA GLY A 34 -10.11 17.48 -17.72
C GLY A 34 -9.74 18.81 -17.06
N GLY A 35 -8.50 19.26 -17.18
CA GLY A 35 -7.98 20.49 -16.56
C GLY A 35 -8.24 20.57 -15.04
N LEU A 36 -8.54 19.44 -14.39
CA LEU A 36 -8.91 19.39 -12.98
C LEU A 36 -7.68 19.65 -12.10
N LYS A 37 -7.82 20.59 -11.19
CA LYS A 37 -6.82 20.84 -10.15
C LYS A 37 -7.23 20.09 -8.91
N PHE A 38 -6.29 19.29 -8.36
CA PHE A 38 -6.53 18.55 -7.13
C PHE A 38 -5.79 19.21 -5.97
N THR A 39 -6.46 19.23 -4.82
CA THR A 39 -5.80 19.60 -3.56
C THR A 39 -5.11 18.38 -2.99
N ASN A 40 -3.89 18.56 -2.50
CA ASN A 40 -3.18 17.49 -1.80
C ASN A 40 -3.94 17.10 -0.52
N THR A 41 -4.38 15.85 -0.45
CA THR A 41 -5.15 15.31 0.67
C THR A 41 -4.30 14.61 1.73
N MET A 42 -2.96 14.62 1.58
CA MET A 42 -2.03 13.95 2.48
C MET A 42 -1.69 14.83 3.69
N LYS A 43 -2.61 14.89 4.67
CA LYS A 43 -2.44 15.68 5.89
C LYS A 43 -1.68 14.87 6.95
N LEU A 44 -0.38 14.71 6.75
CA LEU A 44 0.53 13.91 7.58
C LEU A 44 1.53 14.77 8.41
N SER A 45 1.20 16.01 8.72
CA SER A 45 2.08 16.90 9.47
C SER A 45 2.38 16.45 10.90
N TYR A 46 1.61 15.50 11.42
CA TYR A 46 1.82 14.91 12.74
C TYR A 46 2.90 13.82 12.77
N LEU A 47 3.32 13.34 11.63
CA LEU A 47 4.45 12.42 11.51
C LEU A 47 5.75 13.24 11.49
N SER A 48 6.70 12.86 12.33
CA SER A 48 7.94 13.61 12.56
C SER A 48 9.21 12.86 12.15
N GLY A 49 9.13 11.55 11.97
CA GLY A 49 10.29 10.75 11.55
C GLY A 49 10.07 9.24 11.67
N PRO A 50 11.14 8.45 11.46
CA PRO A 50 11.06 6.97 11.51
C PRO A 50 10.55 6.43 12.84
N GLY A 51 10.79 7.13 13.95
CA GLY A 51 10.28 6.73 15.27
C GLY A 51 8.77 6.59 15.35
N ASP A 52 8.05 7.28 14.46
CA ASP A 52 6.60 7.17 14.38
C ASP A 52 6.10 5.81 13.88
N PHE A 53 6.99 5.03 13.26
CA PHE A 53 6.70 3.71 12.72
C PHE A 53 7.24 2.57 13.61
N ARG A 54 7.67 2.88 14.83
CA ARG A 54 8.08 1.87 15.82
C ARG A 54 6.96 1.62 16.81
N LEU A 55 6.69 0.36 17.12
CA LEU A 55 5.70 -0.04 18.11
C LEU A 55 6.35 0.01 19.49
N LYS A 56 5.89 0.94 20.34
CA LYS A 56 6.36 1.08 21.74
C LYS A 56 5.95 -0.10 22.58
N ALA A 57 6.84 -0.54 23.45
CA ALA A 57 6.59 -1.55 24.48
C ALA A 57 6.40 -0.91 25.85
N PRO A 58 5.75 -1.59 26.81
CA PRO A 58 5.58 -1.11 28.18
C PRO A 58 6.88 -1.10 28.99
N ALA A 59 7.89 -1.86 28.58
CA ALA A 59 9.20 -1.96 29.21
C ALA A 59 10.31 -1.61 28.23
N SER A 60 11.54 -1.36 28.73
CA SER A 60 12.70 -1.04 27.90
C SER A 60 13.38 -2.29 27.32
N GLN A 61 13.27 -3.43 27.99
CA GLN A 61 13.92 -4.69 27.63
C GLN A 61 13.02 -5.88 28.03
N GLY A 62 13.32 -7.06 27.52
CA GLY A 62 12.66 -8.30 27.85
C GLY A 62 11.70 -8.77 26.77
N GLU A 63 10.52 -9.22 27.18
CA GLU A 63 9.48 -9.72 26.29
C GLU A 63 8.12 -9.16 26.71
N THR A 64 7.22 -9.00 25.76
CA THR A 64 5.83 -8.60 26.05
C THR A 64 4.85 -9.29 25.12
N LEU A 65 3.63 -9.47 25.62
CA LEU A 65 2.51 -9.98 24.83
C LEU A 65 2.04 -8.90 23.87
N VAL A 66 1.92 -9.25 22.62
CA VAL A 66 1.53 -8.34 21.52
C VAL A 66 0.41 -8.96 20.71
N ILE A 67 -0.56 -8.16 20.33
CA ILE A 67 -1.52 -8.53 19.31
C ILE A 67 -0.86 -8.35 17.94
N TYR A 68 -0.95 -9.37 17.11
CA TYR A 68 -0.51 -9.26 15.73
C TYR A 68 -1.61 -9.69 14.77
N SER A 69 -1.52 -9.21 13.52
CA SER A 69 -2.41 -9.61 12.45
C SER A 69 -1.75 -10.72 11.61
N LYS A 70 -2.45 -11.82 11.41
CA LYS A 70 -2.02 -12.90 10.51
C LYS A 70 -2.82 -12.82 9.23
N TYR A 71 -2.13 -12.68 8.12
CA TYR A 71 -2.73 -12.77 6.80
C TYR A 71 -2.97 -14.25 6.45
N ASP A 72 -4.24 -14.64 6.42
CA ASP A 72 -4.66 -16.01 6.16
C ASP A 72 -5.89 -16.02 5.25
N GLY A 73 -5.65 -16.17 3.94
CA GLY A 73 -6.71 -16.05 2.94
C GLY A 73 -7.22 -14.61 2.76
N PRO A 74 -8.53 -14.40 2.53
CA PRO A 74 -9.08 -13.08 2.26
C PRO A 74 -9.25 -12.21 3.52
N PHE A 75 -9.05 -12.77 4.71
CA PHE A 75 -9.28 -12.08 5.98
C PHE A 75 -8.04 -12.10 6.86
N ASN A 76 -7.85 -11.01 7.61
CA ASN A 76 -6.87 -10.99 8.68
C ASN A 76 -7.50 -11.51 9.97
N LYS A 77 -6.70 -12.22 10.76
CA LYS A 77 -7.11 -12.67 12.09
C LYS A 77 -6.17 -12.08 13.14
N ALA A 78 -6.73 -11.65 14.26
CA ALA A 78 -5.94 -11.23 15.40
C ALA A 78 -5.42 -12.45 16.18
N PHE A 79 -4.15 -12.37 16.59
CA PHE A 79 -3.50 -13.39 17.42
C PHE A 79 -2.65 -12.71 18.48
N TYR A 80 -2.33 -13.45 19.53
CA TYR A 80 -1.45 -13.01 20.59
C TYR A 80 -0.15 -13.80 20.54
N GLU A 81 0.96 -13.08 20.64
CA GLU A 81 2.29 -13.68 20.66
C GLU A 81 3.20 -12.86 21.57
N THR A 82 4.13 -13.53 22.27
CA THR A 82 5.16 -12.86 23.03
C THR A 82 6.32 -12.50 22.10
N LEU A 83 6.65 -11.21 22.02
CA LEU A 83 7.72 -10.68 21.19
C LEU A 83 8.81 -10.01 22.03
N PRO A 84 10.09 -10.07 21.57
CA PRO A 84 11.18 -9.38 22.23
C PRO A 84 10.98 -7.86 22.25
N VAL A 85 11.52 -7.24 23.29
CA VAL A 85 11.57 -5.78 23.47
C VAL A 85 13.04 -5.35 23.52
N GLU A 86 13.39 -4.39 22.68
CA GLU A 86 14.71 -3.75 22.64
C GLU A 86 14.52 -2.22 22.67
N ASP A 87 15.21 -1.54 23.58
CA ASP A 87 15.16 -0.08 23.73
C ASP A 87 13.76 0.53 23.83
N GLY A 88 12.83 -0.19 24.46
CA GLY A 88 11.45 0.25 24.62
C GLY A 88 10.55 0.05 23.40
N TYR A 89 10.97 -0.76 22.42
CA TYR A 89 10.20 -1.06 21.24
C TYR A 89 10.12 -2.55 20.96
N ILE A 90 9.02 -2.96 20.35
CA ILE A 90 8.84 -4.34 19.87
C ILE A 90 9.87 -4.64 18.78
N CYS A 91 10.61 -5.72 18.95
CA CYS A 91 11.61 -6.19 18.01
C CYS A 91 11.07 -7.36 17.18
N ILE A 92 11.10 -7.22 15.84
CA ILE A 92 10.67 -8.27 14.90
C ILE A 92 11.82 -8.85 14.08
N ARG A 93 13.05 -8.37 14.32
CA ARG A 93 14.21 -8.68 13.45
C ARG A 93 14.53 -10.17 13.37
N GLN A 94 14.32 -10.91 14.45
CA GLN A 94 14.67 -12.32 14.57
C GLN A 94 13.72 -13.25 13.81
N ASP A 95 12.50 -12.81 13.50
CA ASP A 95 11.53 -13.61 12.76
C ASP A 95 11.30 -13.02 11.36
N PRO A 96 11.77 -13.70 10.30
CA PRO A 96 11.63 -13.24 8.92
C PRO A 96 10.17 -13.26 8.41
N ASN A 97 9.26 -13.93 9.12
CA ASN A 97 7.84 -13.97 8.77
C ASN A 97 7.03 -12.82 9.39
N LEU A 98 7.64 -12.03 10.28
CA LEU A 98 7.04 -10.84 10.86
C LEU A 98 7.43 -9.59 10.06
N ALA A 99 6.50 -8.68 9.91
CA ALA A 99 6.69 -7.31 9.47
C ALA A 99 5.88 -6.38 10.37
N MET A 100 6.01 -5.08 10.21
CA MET A 100 5.12 -4.10 10.81
C MET A 100 4.11 -3.62 9.78
N ALA A 101 2.87 -3.45 10.20
CA ALA A 101 1.84 -2.74 9.46
C ALA A 101 1.54 -1.42 10.16
N CYS A 102 1.37 -0.36 9.40
CA CYS A 102 0.93 0.92 9.91
C CYS A 102 -0.20 1.49 9.07
N VAL A 103 -1.26 1.93 9.72
CA VAL A 103 -2.35 2.69 9.10
C VAL A 103 -2.33 4.10 9.69
N CYS A 104 -2.09 5.09 8.83
CA CYS A 104 -2.04 6.51 9.17
C CYS A 104 -3.25 7.24 8.61
N ASN A 105 -4.00 7.93 9.45
CA ASN A 105 -5.06 8.82 8.98
C ASN A 105 -4.44 9.98 8.21
N ARG A 106 -4.80 10.12 6.92
CA ARG A 106 -4.33 11.20 6.04
C ARG A 106 -5.36 12.30 5.78
N HIS A 107 -6.53 12.22 6.44
CA HIS A 107 -7.66 13.12 6.22
C HIS A 107 -7.71 14.27 7.24
N GLY A 108 -6.78 14.32 8.19
CA GLY A 108 -6.65 15.43 9.14
C GLY A 108 -6.85 15.04 10.62
N LEU A 109 -7.15 13.78 10.90
CA LEU A 109 -7.07 13.24 12.26
C LEU A 109 -5.63 12.77 12.50
N ASN A 110 -5.00 13.25 13.57
CA ASN A 110 -3.61 12.90 13.88
C ASN A 110 -3.53 11.52 14.54
N GLN A 111 -3.93 10.49 13.81
CA GLN A 111 -4.06 9.12 14.30
C GLN A 111 -3.27 8.16 13.44
N ARG A 112 -2.59 7.24 14.09
CA ARG A 112 -1.96 6.09 13.45
C ARG A 112 -2.01 4.88 14.37
N THR A 113 -2.01 3.71 13.77
CA THR A 113 -1.90 2.42 14.47
C THR A 113 -0.75 1.64 13.86
N VAL A 114 0.13 1.10 14.69
CA VAL A 114 1.22 0.22 14.30
C VAL A 114 1.00 -1.13 14.95
N VAL A 115 1.01 -2.20 14.16
CA VAL A 115 0.86 -3.59 14.65
C VAL A 115 1.83 -4.51 13.92
N PRO A 116 2.34 -5.57 14.54
CA PRO A 116 3.03 -6.62 13.82
C PRO A 116 2.07 -7.37 12.89
N ILE A 117 2.58 -7.78 11.74
CA ILE A 117 1.85 -8.64 10.81
C ILE A 117 2.69 -9.86 10.45
N ARG A 118 2.05 -11.03 10.36
CA ARG A 118 2.69 -12.29 10.00
C ARG A 118 2.24 -12.77 8.61
N ASN A 119 3.15 -13.38 7.87
CA ASN A 119 2.89 -14.02 6.58
C ASN A 119 2.54 -13.07 5.43
N PHE A 120 2.85 -11.80 5.53
CA PHE A 120 2.65 -10.88 4.41
C PHE A 120 3.63 -11.15 3.26
N GLY A 121 4.85 -11.53 3.59
CA GLY A 121 5.88 -11.92 2.61
C GLY A 121 7.01 -10.92 2.45
N ILE A 122 6.90 -9.72 3.01
CA ILE A 122 7.99 -8.74 3.00
C ILE A 122 9.07 -9.14 4.02
N THR A 123 10.33 -9.15 3.59
CA THR A 123 11.48 -9.50 4.43
C THR A 123 12.43 -8.32 4.70
N GLU A 124 12.30 -7.24 3.93
CA GLU A 124 13.09 -6.01 4.04
C GLU A 124 12.31 -4.84 3.40
N GLY A 125 12.74 -3.60 3.63
CA GLY A 125 12.15 -2.41 3.02
C GLY A 125 10.75 -2.07 3.49
N ALA A 126 10.04 -1.30 2.66
CA ALA A 126 8.68 -0.81 2.91
C ALA A 126 7.85 -0.70 1.62
N ILE A 127 6.55 -0.96 1.76
CA ILE A 127 5.53 -0.70 0.76
C ILE A 127 4.48 0.20 1.40
N ALA A 128 4.11 1.29 0.73
CA ALA A 128 3.08 2.22 1.17
C ALA A 128 2.04 2.45 0.08
N THR A 129 0.77 2.60 0.44
CA THR A 129 -0.31 2.90 -0.49
C THR A 129 -1.40 3.75 0.15
N THR A 130 -2.01 4.64 -0.64
CA THR A 130 -3.25 5.33 -0.29
C THR A 130 -4.48 4.67 -0.93
N VAL A 131 -4.26 3.68 -1.81
CA VAL A 131 -5.32 2.80 -2.32
C VAL A 131 -5.55 1.69 -1.30
N SER A 132 -6.29 2.03 -0.25
CA SER A 132 -6.51 1.18 0.93
C SER A 132 -8.00 1.16 1.26
N HIS A 133 -8.66 0.11 0.90
CA HIS A 133 -10.11 -0.06 1.09
C HIS A 133 -10.46 -0.22 2.57
N ASP A 134 -11.56 0.37 3.04
CA ASP A 134 -12.47 1.32 2.37
C ASP A 134 -12.13 2.78 2.74
N CYS A 135 -11.37 2.99 3.82
CA CYS A 135 -11.09 4.31 4.41
C CYS A 135 -10.06 5.13 3.62
N HIS A 136 -9.34 4.52 2.67
CA HIS A 136 -8.28 5.15 1.88
C HIS A 136 -7.25 5.91 2.71
N ASN A 137 -6.95 5.42 3.89
CA ASN A 137 -5.85 5.89 4.72
C ASN A 137 -4.49 5.52 4.10
N LEU A 138 -3.42 6.14 4.57
CA LEU A 138 -2.08 5.69 4.21
C LEU A 138 -1.80 4.37 4.96
N THR A 139 -1.74 3.28 4.20
CA THR A 139 -1.42 1.93 4.71
C THR A 139 -0.02 1.55 4.28
N MET A 140 0.77 1.03 5.22
CA MET A 140 2.15 0.63 4.99
C MET A 140 2.42 -0.74 5.60
N ILE A 141 3.23 -1.55 4.90
CA ILE A 141 3.82 -2.78 5.42
C ILE A 141 5.33 -2.65 5.24
N TYR A 142 6.09 -2.90 6.31
CA TYR A 142 7.53 -2.63 6.31
C TYR A 142 8.28 -3.50 7.33
N ARG A 143 9.58 -3.63 7.12
CA ARG A 143 10.52 -4.18 8.09
C ARG A 143 11.41 -3.11 8.69
N ASP A 144 11.60 -2.02 7.97
CA ASP A 144 12.48 -0.93 8.31
C ASP A 144 11.70 0.38 8.50
N PRO A 145 11.73 1.02 9.69
CA PRO A 145 11.03 2.28 9.95
C PRO A 145 11.54 3.46 9.12
N GLU A 146 12.84 3.49 8.76
CA GLU A 146 13.42 4.52 7.91
C GLU A 146 12.86 4.43 6.49
N ASP A 147 12.75 3.21 5.94
CA ASP A 147 12.12 2.99 4.63
C ASP A 147 10.62 3.32 4.65
N ALA A 148 9.92 3.02 5.74
CA ALA A 148 8.53 3.42 5.93
C ALA A 148 8.36 4.95 5.94
N TRP A 149 9.27 5.66 6.64
CA TRP A 149 9.28 7.12 6.64
C TRP A 149 9.49 7.69 5.24
N ILE A 150 10.46 7.19 4.49
CA ILE A 150 10.74 7.62 3.10
C ILE A 150 9.54 7.36 2.20
N ALA A 151 8.88 6.21 2.35
CA ALA A 151 7.67 5.90 1.60
C ALA A 151 6.52 6.87 1.91
N ALA A 152 6.28 7.17 3.20
CA ALA A 152 5.28 8.14 3.64
C ALA A 152 5.55 9.55 3.10
N GLU A 153 6.79 10.04 3.19
CA GLU A 153 7.19 11.36 2.66
C GLU A 153 7.10 11.40 1.12
N THR A 154 7.38 10.29 0.44
CA THR A 154 7.21 10.19 -1.02
C THR A 154 5.75 10.39 -1.40
N LEU A 155 4.83 9.68 -0.73
CA LEU A 155 3.40 9.80 -1.00
C LEU A 155 2.80 11.14 -0.53
N LYS A 156 3.32 11.72 0.54
CA LYS A 156 2.93 13.06 0.99
C LYS A 156 3.25 14.13 -0.08
N ARG A 157 4.41 14.03 -0.73
CA ARG A 157 4.81 14.95 -1.81
C ARG A 157 3.99 14.76 -3.07
N SER A 158 3.66 13.52 -3.45
CA SER A 158 2.89 13.21 -4.66
C SER A 158 1.38 13.42 -4.52
N GLY A 159 0.88 13.68 -3.30
CA GLY A 159 -0.57 13.78 -3.04
C GLY A 159 -1.27 12.44 -2.86
N GLY A 160 -0.50 11.38 -2.66
CA GLY A 160 -0.93 10.00 -2.54
C GLY A 160 -0.42 9.11 -3.66
N GLY A 161 -0.73 7.81 -3.58
CA GLY A 161 -0.28 6.83 -4.56
C GLY A 161 0.25 5.55 -3.93
N ILE A 162 1.28 5.00 -4.55
CA ILE A 162 1.97 3.79 -4.10
C ILE A 162 3.49 4.06 -4.14
N ALA A 163 4.21 3.60 -3.12
CA ALA A 163 5.67 3.70 -3.07
C ALA A 163 6.28 2.41 -2.52
N VAL A 164 7.37 1.98 -3.13
CA VAL A 164 8.19 0.83 -2.71
C VAL A 164 9.58 1.34 -2.42
N VAL A 165 10.07 1.10 -1.21
CA VAL A 165 11.36 1.61 -0.72
C VAL A 165 12.20 0.47 -0.17
N LEU A 166 13.50 0.51 -0.46
CA LEU A 166 14.46 -0.45 0.07
C LEU A 166 15.80 0.25 0.33
N ASN A 167 16.34 0.07 1.53
CA ASN A 167 17.64 0.61 1.94
C ASN A 167 17.79 2.11 1.67
N GLY A 168 16.78 2.90 2.02
CA GLY A 168 16.76 4.35 1.85
C GLY A 168 16.48 4.83 0.43
N LYS A 169 16.20 3.94 -0.52
CA LYS A 169 15.96 4.28 -1.93
C LYS A 169 14.54 3.93 -2.37
N VAL A 170 13.88 4.85 -3.05
CA VAL A 170 12.61 4.58 -3.72
C VAL A 170 12.88 3.74 -4.96
N LEU A 171 12.47 2.47 -4.93
CA LEU A 171 12.61 1.54 -6.06
C LEU A 171 11.60 1.83 -7.16
N ALA A 172 10.35 2.09 -6.75
CA ALA A 172 9.27 2.45 -7.63
C ALA A 172 8.25 3.32 -6.90
N SER A 173 7.58 4.20 -7.63
CA SER A 173 6.45 4.98 -7.10
C SER A 173 5.44 5.30 -8.19
N LEU A 174 4.17 5.34 -7.81
CA LEU A 174 3.04 5.73 -8.64
C LEU A 174 2.32 6.89 -7.96
N ALA A 175 2.33 8.07 -8.58
CA ALA A 175 1.61 9.22 -8.08
C ALA A 175 0.11 9.16 -8.44
N LEU A 176 -0.75 9.32 -7.44
CA LEU A 176 -2.21 9.38 -7.59
C LEU A 176 -2.74 10.66 -6.94
N PRO A 177 -2.49 11.85 -7.55
CA PRO A 177 -2.77 13.14 -6.93
C PRO A 177 -4.27 13.45 -6.78
N ALA A 178 -5.11 12.79 -7.55
CA ALA A 178 -6.56 12.95 -7.44
C ALA A 178 -7.08 12.18 -6.23
N ALA A 179 -7.26 12.86 -5.12
CA ALA A 179 -7.71 12.33 -3.84
C ALA A 179 -6.84 11.18 -3.27
N GLY A 180 -5.62 11.01 -3.75
CA GLY A 180 -4.73 9.89 -3.40
C GLY A 180 -5.12 8.56 -4.07
N LEU A 181 -5.99 8.57 -5.09
CA LEU A 181 -6.60 7.36 -5.65
C LEU A 181 -6.52 7.27 -7.17
N MET A 182 -6.43 8.40 -7.88
CA MET A 182 -6.50 8.44 -9.32
C MET A 182 -5.42 9.33 -9.92
N SER A 183 -5.04 9.01 -11.15
CA SER A 183 -4.11 9.78 -11.98
C SER A 183 -4.84 10.53 -13.08
N GLN A 184 -4.24 11.63 -13.54
CA GLN A 184 -4.66 12.37 -14.75
C GLN A 184 -3.90 11.90 -15.99
N LEU A 185 -2.92 11.04 -15.83
CA LEU A 185 -2.15 10.51 -16.96
C LEU A 185 -3.05 9.69 -17.88
N SER A 186 -2.73 9.70 -19.16
CA SER A 186 -3.33 8.76 -20.10
C SER A 186 -3.03 7.30 -19.70
N VAL A 187 -3.86 6.37 -20.13
CA VAL A 187 -3.63 4.93 -19.87
C VAL A 187 -2.26 4.50 -20.35
N ASP A 188 -1.85 4.94 -21.55
CA ASP A 188 -0.54 4.60 -22.14
C ASP A 188 0.65 5.07 -21.29
N SER A 189 0.48 6.18 -20.56
CA SER A 189 1.51 6.72 -19.67
C SER A 189 1.44 6.14 -18.26
N LEU A 190 0.25 5.73 -17.82
CA LEU A 190 0.01 5.21 -16.48
C LEU A 190 0.32 3.72 -16.36
N ALA A 191 -0.08 2.91 -17.35
CA ALA A 191 0.05 1.45 -17.30
C ALA A 191 1.50 0.99 -17.06
N PRO A 192 2.54 1.52 -17.73
CA PRO A 192 3.92 1.14 -17.45
C PRO A 192 4.36 1.45 -16.01
N GLN A 193 3.85 2.54 -15.41
CA GLN A 193 4.17 2.89 -14.02
C GLN A 193 3.51 1.94 -13.03
N VAL A 194 2.28 1.50 -13.32
CA VAL A 194 1.58 0.47 -12.53
C VAL A 194 2.36 -0.85 -12.59
N GLU A 195 2.73 -1.30 -13.78
CA GLU A 195 3.52 -2.53 -13.97
C GLU A 195 4.87 -2.46 -13.21
N GLN A 196 5.54 -1.31 -13.24
CA GLN A 196 6.79 -1.11 -12.51
C GLN A 196 6.60 -1.24 -10.99
N VAL A 197 5.54 -0.64 -10.45
CA VAL A 197 5.25 -0.72 -9.01
C VAL A 197 4.80 -2.13 -8.63
N GLU A 198 3.96 -2.78 -9.44
CA GLU A 198 3.55 -4.18 -9.20
C GLU A 198 4.76 -5.11 -9.17
N LYS A 199 5.68 -4.94 -10.14
CA LYS A 199 6.91 -5.71 -10.18
C LYS A 199 7.76 -5.47 -8.92
N ALA A 200 7.93 -4.22 -8.51
CA ALA A 200 8.72 -3.89 -7.32
C ALA A 200 8.11 -4.49 -6.04
N VAL A 201 6.78 -4.49 -5.88
CA VAL A 201 6.09 -5.16 -4.77
C VAL A 201 6.29 -6.67 -4.83
N TYR A 202 6.13 -7.27 -6.01
CA TYR A 202 6.31 -8.70 -6.21
C TYR A 202 7.73 -9.15 -5.85
N ASP A 203 8.74 -8.42 -6.33
CA ASP A 203 10.15 -8.70 -6.06
C ASP A 203 10.47 -8.55 -4.56
N LEU A 204 10.04 -7.45 -3.93
CA LEU A 204 10.29 -7.18 -2.51
C LEU A 204 9.64 -8.21 -1.58
N CYS A 205 8.52 -8.78 -2.00
CA CYS A 205 7.78 -9.82 -1.27
C CYS A 205 8.12 -11.25 -1.73
N ALA A 206 9.15 -11.45 -2.55
CA ALA A 206 9.53 -12.75 -3.11
C ALA A 206 8.32 -13.52 -3.72
N GLY A 207 7.47 -12.81 -4.43
CA GLY A 207 6.27 -13.36 -5.07
C GLY A 207 5.09 -13.69 -4.15
N LYS A 208 5.18 -13.42 -2.86
CA LYS A 208 4.15 -13.79 -1.87
C LYS A 208 3.04 -12.75 -1.71
N SER A 209 3.23 -11.54 -2.21
CA SER A 209 2.27 -10.43 -2.09
C SER A 209 2.13 -9.61 -3.35
N SER A 210 1.05 -8.85 -3.44
CA SER A 210 0.67 -8.03 -4.59
C SER A 210 0.07 -6.70 -4.12
N LEU A 211 -0.12 -5.74 -5.05
CA LEU A 211 -0.83 -4.49 -4.77
C LEU A 211 -2.28 -4.74 -4.32
N LEU A 212 -2.95 -5.75 -4.87
CA LEU A 212 -4.29 -6.13 -4.43
C LEU A 212 -4.29 -6.53 -2.94
N LYS A 213 -3.31 -7.32 -2.52
CA LYS A 213 -3.15 -7.71 -1.11
C LYS A 213 -2.87 -6.51 -0.21
N MET A 214 -2.09 -5.52 -0.68
CA MET A 214 -1.88 -4.26 0.02
C MET A 214 -3.16 -3.44 0.15
N SER A 215 -3.92 -3.29 -0.93
CA SER A 215 -5.13 -2.46 -0.93
C SER A 215 -6.26 -3.05 -0.08
N THR A 216 -6.29 -4.37 0.07
CA THR A 216 -7.30 -5.09 0.86
C THR A 216 -6.86 -5.36 2.30
N PHE A 217 -5.61 -5.11 2.64
CA PHE A 217 -5.09 -5.34 4.00
C PHE A 217 -5.90 -4.56 5.05
N ALA A 218 -6.25 -3.31 4.76
CA ALA A 218 -7.03 -2.47 5.68
C ALA A 218 -8.52 -2.83 5.77
N LEU A 219 -9.03 -3.66 4.83
CA LEU A 219 -10.37 -4.28 4.95
C LEU A 219 -10.47 -5.24 6.14
N ALA A 220 -9.38 -5.55 6.76
CA ALA A 220 -9.37 -6.35 7.96
C ALA A 220 -10.22 -5.76 9.10
N ALA A 221 -10.44 -4.47 9.08
CA ALA A 221 -11.44 -3.87 9.95
C ALA A 221 -12.86 -4.42 9.72
N ALA A 222 -13.13 -4.97 8.55
CA ALA A 222 -14.41 -5.61 8.25
C ALA A 222 -14.48 -7.09 8.68
N GLY A 223 -13.38 -7.68 9.12
CA GLY A 223 -13.30 -9.09 9.51
C GLY A 223 -12.68 -9.33 10.89
N ALA A 224 -12.24 -8.30 11.58
CA ALA A 224 -11.89 -8.42 12.97
C ALA A 224 -13.20 -8.48 13.76
N ASP A 225 -13.61 -9.66 14.17
CA ASP A 225 -14.50 -9.82 15.32
C ASP A 225 -13.79 -9.15 16.51
N TYR A 226 -14.11 -7.89 16.73
CA TYR A 226 -13.92 -7.24 18.02
C TYR A 226 -15.05 -7.73 18.92
N ASP A 227 -15.03 -8.98 19.26
CA ASP A 227 -15.66 -9.43 20.48
C ASP A 227 -14.82 -8.86 21.62
N GLY A 228 -15.31 -7.69 22.11
CA GLY A 228 -14.72 -6.91 23.16
C GLY A 228 -14.60 -7.62 24.49
#